data_be62149ea742acd48f4e554372e6df8f
#
_entry.id   be62149ea742acd48f4e554372e6df8f
#
_cell.length_a   1.000
_cell.length_b   1.000
_cell.length_c   1.000
_cell.angle_alpha   90.00
_cell.angle_beta   90.00
_cell.angle_gamma   90.00
#
_symmetry.space_group_name_H-M   'P 1'
#
loop_
_entity.id
_entity.type
_entity.pdbx_description
1 polymer ?
#
loop_
_entity_poly.entity_id
_entity_poly.type
_entity_poly.pdbx_seq_one_letter_code
_entity_poly.pdbx_strand_id
1 'polypeptide(L)'
;MAAIPINNLMQQEGGENMSKTVVLVGSLDTKGKEYAFIKELIEKQNVETLVVDFGVQGKPAFKPDIGRSKVAKAGGGDISYLASGDHKDEAMKTMATGLAVIVRKLYDRGKLDGIIGMGGTGGTSIITAAMRTLPVGVPKVMVSTVGGGDVSVYAGTKDITFIPSVVDVAGINRISRAIYANAAGAIAGMVKVKRPKAVEEKQLVVASMFGNTTKSVDHAREILEKNGYEVLVFHATGTGGKTMESLITDGYITASMDITTTELADEVCGGVFSAGPERCLGASRAGIPAVLVPGCVDMANFWGIETVPEKYKGRNLYEWNPNVTLLRTNVEENILMGKMLAAAANAASAPVAVIIPLKGVSMLDSEGGAFWDPLADRACFDAIKENLKPGIPYVEMNHNINDPEFSEKVAAVLLQMLKK
;
A
#
# COMPACT_ATOMS: atom_id res chain seq x y z
N MET A 1 1.00 -16.91 8.71
CA MET A 1 1.83 -17.48 7.61
C MET A 1 3.01 -16.56 7.49
N ALA A 2 4.23 -17.04 7.78
CA ALA A 2 5.43 -16.24 7.71
C ALA A 2 5.65 -15.75 6.27
N ALA A 3 5.91 -14.46 6.09
CA ALA A 3 6.31 -13.90 4.82
C ALA A 3 7.64 -14.56 4.39
N ILE A 4 7.69 -15.07 3.16
CA ILE A 4 8.94 -15.54 2.57
C ILE A 4 9.78 -14.29 2.29
N PRO A 5 10.96 -14.13 2.88
CA PRO A 5 11.77 -12.94 2.64
C PRO A 5 12.17 -12.86 1.17
N ILE A 6 12.15 -11.66 0.62
CA ILE A 6 12.51 -11.33 -0.79
C ILE A 6 13.92 -11.82 -1.16
N ASN A 7 14.79 -12.05 -0.18
CA ASN A 7 16.11 -12.65 -0.38
C ASN A 7 16.07 -14.00 -1.14
N ASN A 8 14.95 -14.72 -1.14
CA ASN A 8 14.81 -15.93 -1.96
C ASN A 8 14.49 -15.66 -3.44
N LEU A 9 14.05 -14.46 -3.80
CA LEU A 9 13.83 -14.07 -5.20
C LEU A 9 15.15 -13.67 -5.91
N MET A 10 16.17 -13.30 -5.14
CA MET A 10 17.46 -12.84 -5.66
C MET A 10 18.50 -13.98 -5.79
N GLN A 11 18.26 -15.16 -5.21
CA GLN A 11 19.22 -16.29 -5.22
C GLN A 11 19.00 -17.32 -6.32
N GLN A 12 18.09 -17.13 -7.28
CA GLN A 12 18.00 -17.98 -8.46
C GLN A 12 18.98 -17.54 -9.58
N GLU A 13 20.25 -17.48 -9.24
CA GLU A 13 21.32 -17.42 -10.23
C GLU A 13 22.03 -18.77 -10.32
N GLY A 14 21.92 -19.40 -11.46
CA GLY A 14 22.68 -20.60 -11.78
C GLY A 14 21.82 -21.76 -12.25
N GLY A 15 21.16 -21.63 -13.38
CA GLY A 15 20.47 -22.75 -14.03
C GLY A 15 19.67 -22.25 -15.22
N GLU A 16 19.90 -22.84 -16.35
CA GLU A 16 19.18 -22.85 -17.62
C GLU A 16 18.06 -21.80 -17.81
N ASN A 17 17.99 -21.23 -18.98
CA ASN A 17 17.01 -20.29 -19.53
C ASN A 17 15.54 -20.72 -19.22
N MET A 18 15.10 -20.60 -17.96
CA MET A 18 13.70 -20.85 -17.64
C MET A 18 12.84 -19.81 -18.36
N SER A 19 11.91 -20.29 -19.18
CA SER A 19 11.00 -19.44 -19.93
C SER A 19 10.18 -18.60 -18.96
N LYS A 20 10.08 -17.29 -19.22
CA LYS A 20 9.29 -16.36 -18.43
C LYS A 20 7.80 -16.60 -18.68
N THR A 21 6.99 -16.56 -17.62
CA THR A 21 5.54 -16.80 -17.69
C THR A 21 4.75 -15.52 -17.40
N VAL A 22 3.92 -15.13 -18.35
CA VAL A 22 2.92 -14.06 -18.19
C VAL A 22 1.55 -14.67 -17.90
N VAL A 23 0.92 -14.24 -16.81
CA VAL A 23 -0.44 -14.65 -16.47
C VAL A 23 -1.44 -13.68 -17.14
N LEU A 24 -2.29 -14.21 -18.01
CA LEU A 24 -3.39 -13.47 -18.63
C LEU A 24 -4.65 -13.68 -17.79
N VAL A 25 -5.27 -12.61 -17.34
CA VAL A 25 -6.49 -12.67 -16.51
C VAL A 25 -7.65 -11.96 -17.20
N GLY A 26 -8.74 -12.65 -17.46
CA GLY A 26 -9.83 -12.09 -18.24
C GLY A 26 -11.16 -12.82 -18.16
N SER A 27 -12.17 -12.18 -18.73
CA SER A 27 -13.52 -12.72 -18.91
C SER A 27 -13.59 -13.35 -20.30
N LEU A 28 -13.30 -14.65 -20.41
CA LEU A 28 -13.17 -15.34 -21.72
C LEU A 28 -14.49 -15.62 -22.41
N ASP A 29 -15.60 -15.51 -21.71
CA ASP A 29 -16.94 -15.60 -22.25
C ASP A 29 -17.32 -14.39 -23.10
N THR A 30 -16.82 -13.20 -22.74
CA THR A 30 -17.15 -11.94 -23.43
C THR A 30 -16.00 -11.37 -24.25
N LYS A 31 -14.75 -11.68 -23.88
CA LYS A 31 -13.52 -11.11 -24.47
C LYS A 31 -12.51 -12.16 -24.92
N GLY A 32 -12.96 -13.38 -25.12
CA GLY A 32 -12.07 -14.49 -25.42
C GLY A 32 -11.28 -14.36 -26.72
N LYS A 33 -11.85 -13.69 -27.75
CA LYS A 33 -11.14 -13.45 -29.01
C LYS A 33 -9.95 -12.51 -28.82
N GLU A 34 -10.12 -11.45 -28.04
CA GLU A 34 -9.11 -10.47 -27.71
C GLU A 34 -7.98 -11.13 -26.87
N TYR A 35 -8.36 -11.97 -25.90
CA TYR A 35 -7.39 -12.72 -25.10
C TYR A 35 -6.63 -13.77 -25.90
N ALA A 36 -7.25 -14.46 -26.84
CA ALA A 36 -6.57 -15.37 -27.75
C ALA A 36 -5.54 -14.63 -28.61
N PHE A 37 -5.88 -13.45 -29.11
CA PHE A 37 -5.02 -12.62 -29.92
C PHE A 37 -3.79 -12.13 -29.16
N ILE A 38 -3.98 -11.56 -27.94
CA ILE A 38 -2.84 -11.06 -27.15
C ILE A 38 -1.96 -12.21 -26.64
N LYS A 39 -2.55 -13.36 -26.31
CA LYS A 39 -1.85 -14.59 -25.94
C LYS A 39 -0.86 -14.99 -27.05
N GLU A 40 -1.33 -15.09 -28.28
CA GLU A 40 -0.50 -15.44 -29.44
C GLU A 40 0.65 -14.44 -29.64
N LEU A 41 0.40 -13.14 -29.47
CA LEU A 41 1.43 -12.11 -29.60
C LEU A 41 2.52 -12.19 -28.52
N ILE A 42 2.15 -12.57 -27.30
CA ILE A 42 3.12 -12.76 -26.19
C ILE A 42 3.95 -14.02 -26.45
N GLU A 43 3.32 -15.12 -26.85
CA GLU A 43 4.00 -16.40 -27.12
C GLU A 43 4.98 -16.30 -28.31
N LYS A 44 4.65 -15.52 -29.34
CA LYS A 44 5.55 -15.18 -30.43
C LYS A 44 6.85 -14.47 -29.99
N GLN A 45 6.86 -13.92 -28.79
CA GLN A 45 8.03 -13.29 -28.20
C GLN A 45 8.83 -14.24 -27.30
N ASN A 46 8.62 -15.54 -27.35
CA ASN A 46 9.26 -16.56 -26.50
C ASN A 46 9.01 -16.27 -24.98
N VAL A 47 7.75 -16.00 -24.63
CA VAL A 47 7.25 -15.88 -23.26
C VAL A 47 6.08 -16.84 -23.12
N GLU A 48 6.12 -17.68 -22.10
CA GLU A 48 5.01 -18.59 -21.81
C GLU A 48 3.80 -17.84 -21.27
N THR A 49 2.64 -18.41 -21.46
CA THR A 49 1.39 -17.82 -20.99
C THR A 49 0.59 -18.80 -20.13
N LEU A 50 -0.03 -18.28 -19.06
CA LEU A 50 -1.01 -18.98 -18.24
C LEU A 50 -2.29 -18.17 -18.21
N VAL A 51 -3.41 -18.76 -18.59
CA VAL A 51 -4.69 -18.07 -18.72
C VAL A 51 -5.62 -18.40 -17.57
N VAL A 52 -6.11 -17.35 -16.88
CA VAL A 52 -7.10 -17.45 -15.81
C VAL A 52 -8.41 -16.79 -16.26
N ASP A 53 -9.49 -17.56 -16.28
CA ASP A 53 -10.83 -17.09 -16.65
C ASP A 53 -11.65 -16.77 -15.42
N PHE A 54 -12.17 -15.55 -15.34
CA PHE A 54 -13.12 -15.10 -14.32
C PHE A 54 -14.51 -14.73 -14.88
N GLY A 55 -14.79 -15.06 -16.13
CA GLY A 55 -16.10 -14.82 -16.74
C GLY A 55 -17.22 -15.61 -16.04
N VAL A 56 -18.42 -15.03 -15.95
CA VAL A 56 -19.56 -15.66 -15.24
C VAL A 56 -20.76 -15.96 -16.13
N GLN A 57 -20.89 -15.32 -17.31
CA GLN A 57 -22.12 -15.37 -18.10
C GLN A 57 -22.15 -16.52 -19.11
N GLY A 58 -21.15 -16.64 -19.95
CA GLY A 58 -21.14 -17.58 -21.07
C GLY A 58 -20.08 -18.68 -20.96
N LYS A 59 -19.94 -19.49 -22.00
CA LYS A 59 -18.81 -20.40 -22.12
C LYS A 59 -17.56 -19.65 -22.55
N PRO A 60 -16.38 -19.98 -22.01
CA PRO A 60 -15.12 -19.37 -22.46
C PRO A 60 -14.88 -19.70 -23.95
N ALA A 61 -14.39 -18.74 -24.72
CA ALA A 61 -14.14 -18.90 -26.16
C ALA A 61 -13.01 -19.92 -26.47
N PHE A 62 -12.13 -20.13 -25.51
CA PHE A 62 -11.11 -21.19 -25.54
C PHE A 62 -10.84 -21.71 -24.14
N LYS A 63 -10.17 -22.86 -24.02
CA LYS A 63 -9.91 -23.51 -22.74
C LYS A 63 -8.85 -22.74 -21.93
N PRO A 64 -9.20 -22.20 -20.73
CA PRO A 64 -8.22 -21.60 -19.83
C PRO A 64 -7.43 -22.67 -19.06
N ASP A 65 -6.27 -22.29 -18.53
CA ASP A 65 -5.48 -23.12 -17.62
C ASP A 65 -6.14 -23.18 -16.22
N ILE A 66 -6.72 -22.06 -15.80
CA ILE A 66 -7.51 -21.96 -14.56
C ILE A 66 -8.88 -21.39 -14.93
N GLY A 67 -9.90 -22.24 -14.82
CA GLY A 67 -11.26 -21.84 -15.18
C GLY A 67 -12.02 -21.15 -14.03
N ARG A 68 -13.07 -20.45 -14.40
CA ARG A 68 -13.95 -19.64 -13.57
C ARG A 68 -14.49 -20.34 -12.32
N SER A 69 -14.77 -21.68 -12.38
CA SER A 69 -15.25 -22.42 -11.21
C SER A 69 -14.20 -22.48 -10.10
N LYS A 70 -12.91 -22.57 -10.46
CA LYS A 70 -11.81 -22.48 -9.48
C LYS A 70 -11.67 -21.09 -8.90
N VAL A 71 -11.89 -20.05 -9.72
CA VAL A 71 -11.87 -18.64 -9.28
C VAL A 71 -13.04 -18.39 -8.32
N ALA A 72 -14.27 -18.75 -8.67
CA ALA A 72 -15.45 -18.61 -7.80
C ALA A 72 -15.25 -19.32 -6.46
N LYS A 73 -14.80 -20.58 -6.48
CA LYS A 73 -14.50 -21.34 -5.26
C LYS A 73 -13.42 -20.68 -4.38
N ALA A 74 -12.38 -20.12 -5.00
CA ALA A 74 -11.33 -19.40 -4.27
C ALA A 74 -11.84 -18.12 -3.62
N GLY A 75 -12.89 -17.51 -4.19
CA GLY A 75 -13.61 -16.35 -3.64
C GLY A 75 -14.73 -16.68 -2.65
N GLY A 76 -14.93 -17.97 -2.37
CA GLY A 76 -15.98 -18.43 -1.44
C GLY A 76 -17.36 -18.60 -2.05
N GLY A 77 -17.50 -18.58 -3.39
CA GLY A 77 -18.78 -18.73 -4.09
C GLY A 77 -18.85 -19.96 -4.99
N ASP A 78 -20.06 -20.18 -5.53
CA ASP A 78 -20.35 -21.21 -6.53
C ASP A 78 -20.68 -20.57 -7.89
N ILE A 79 -20.01 -21.03 -8.94
CA ILE A 79 -20.16 -20.45 -10.28
C ILE A 79 -21.57 -20.61 -10.85
N SER A 80 -22.27 -21.70 -10.52
CA SER A 80 -23.62 -21.96 -11.02
C SER A 80 -24.61 -20.94 -10.45
N TYR A 81 -24.44 -20.60 -9.17
CA TYR A 81 -25.21 -19.55 -8.50
C TYR A 81 -24.87 -18.16 -9.07
N LEU A 82 -23.59 -17.83 -9.18
CA LEU A 82 -23.15 -16.53 -9.68
C LEU A 82 -23.55 -16.28 -11.16
N ALA A 83 -23.69 -17.36 -11.95
CA ALA A 83 -24.06 -17.29 -13.36
C ALA A 83 -25.60 -17.18 -13.59
N SER A 84 -26.44 -17.27 -12.56
CA SER A 84 -27.91 -17.23 -12.68
C SER A 84 -28.47 -15.84 -13.07
N GLY A 85 -27.65 -14.78 -13.09
CA GLY A 85 -27.98 -13.49 -13.69
C GLY A 85 -28.40 -12.39 -12.71
N ASP A 86 -28.95 -12.74 -11.53
CA ASP A 86 -29.53 -11.76 -10.59
C ASP A 86 -28.53 -11.25 -9.53
N HIS A 87 -27.26 -11.72 -9.58
CA HIS A 87 -26.25 -11.50 -8.53
C HIS A 87 -24.99 -10.79 -9.05
N LYS A 88 -25.13 -9.78 -9.89
CA LYS A 88 -24.00 -9.12 -10.56
C LYS A 88 -22.95 -8.58 -9.58
N ASP A 89 -23.37 -7.88 -8.53
CA ASP A 89 -22.46 -7.27 -7.55
C ASP A 89 -21.74 -8.33 -6.71
N GLU A 90 -22.46 -9.36 -6.30
CA GLU A 90 -21.90 -10.50 -5.58
C GLU A 90 -20.92 -11.29 -6.47
N ALA A 91 -21.27 -11.50 -7.74
CA ALA A 91 -20.41 -12.15 -8.71
C ALA A 91 -19.10 -11.37 -8.90
N MET A 92 -19.19 -10.05 -9.10
CA MET A 92 -18.01 -9.20 -9.24
C MET A 92 -17.11 -9.27 -8.00
N LYS A 93 -17.66 -9.17 -6.80
CA LYS A 93 -16.92 -9.23 -5.54
C LYS A 93 -16.27 -10.60 -5.33
N THR A 94 -17.01 -11.68 -5.53
CA THR A 94 -16.53 -13.05 -5.38
C THR A 94 -15.42 -13.36 -6.38
N MET A 95 -15.60 -13.00 -7.65
CA MET A 95 -14.60 -13.24 -8.68
C MET A 95 -13.33 -12.39 -8.48
N ALA A 96 -13.46 -11.15 -8.01
CA ALA A 96 -12.32 -10.32 -7.64
C ALA A 96 -11.51 -10.94 -6.49
N THR A 97 -12.19 -11.37 -5.43
CA THR A 97 -11.55 -12.04 -4.28
C THR A 97 -10.88 -13.34 -4.71
N GLY A 98 -11.56 -14.15 -5.51
CA GLY A 98 -11.03 -15.44 -5.97
C GLY A 98 -9.83 -15.27 -6.91
N LEU A 99 -9.89 -14.30 -7.83
CA LEU A 99 -8.78 -13.98 -8.72
C LEU A 99 -7.56 -13.51 -7.94
N ALA A 100 -7.75 -12.63 -6.94
CA ALA A 100 -6.69 -12.16 -6.06
C ALA A 100 -5.96 -13.33 -5.33
N VAL A 101 -6.72 -14.26 -4.78
CA VAL A 101 -6.17 -15.47 -4.13
C VAL A 101 -5.39 -16.34 -5.10
N ILE A 102 -5.89 -16.54 -6.33
CA ILE A 102 -5.24 -17.38 -7.33
C ILE A 102 -3.95 -16.71 -7.84
N VAL A 103 -4.00 -15.43 -8.18
CA VAL A 103 -2.85 -14.66 -8.68
C VAL A 103 -1.73 -14.65 -7.64
N ARG A 104 -2.06 -14.38 -6.38
CA ARG A 104 -1.08 -14.43 -5.28
C ARG A 104 -0.44 -15.81 -5.14
N LYS A 105 -1.22 -16.90 -5.16
CA LYS A 105 -0.71 -18.27 -5.12
C LYS A 105 0.19 -18.63 -6.32
N LEU A 106 -0.11 -18.13 -7.52
CA LEU A 106 0.75 -18.33 -8.69
C LEU A 106 2.10 -17.66 -8.50
N TYR A 107 2.09 -16.43 -8.00
CA TYR A 107 3.31 -15.69 -7.67
C TYR A 107 4.15 -16.40 -6.60
N ASP A 108 3.55 -16.76 -5.47
CA ASP A 108 4.23 -17.44 -4.36
C ASP A 108 4.84 -18.79 -4.76
N ARG A 109 4.34 -19.40 -5.84
CA ARG A 109 4.86 -20.66 -6.41
C ARG A 109 5.86 -20.46 -7.54
N GLY A 110 6.26 -19.22 -7.84
CA GLY A 110 7.16 -18.90 -8.96
C GLY A 110 6.58 -19.19 -10.35
N LYS A 111 5.24 -19.20 -10.49
CA LYS A 111 4.52 -19.44 -11.76
C LYS A 111 3.98 -18.15 -12.40
N LEU A 112 4.45 -16.99 -11.96
CA LEU A 112 4.06 -15.70 -12.48
C LEU A 112 5.27 -14.77 -12.46
N ASP A 113 5.79 -14.41 -13.64
CA ASP A 113 6.80 -13.37 -13.82
C ASP A 113 6.17 -12.00 -14.15
N GLY A 114 4.96 -11.99 -14.69
CA GLY A 114 4.19 -10.79 -14.97
C GLY A 114 2.71 -11.11 -15.18
N ILE A 115 1.88 -10.08 -15.14
CA ILE A 115 0.42 -10.19 -15.28
C ILE A 115 -0.11 -9.16 -16.27
N ILE A 116 -1.04 -9.58 -17.13
CA ILE A 116 -1.75 -8.71 -18.06
C ILE A 116 -3.26 -8.97 -18.02
N GLY A 117 -4.03 -7.90 -18.07
CA GLY A 117 -5.47 -7.98 -18.21
C GLY A 117 -6.03 -6.90 -19.12
N MET A 118 -7.24 -7.15 -19.64
CA MET A 118 -7.95 -6.21 -20.52
C MET A 118 -9.42 -6.14 -20.15
N GLY A 119 -10.00 -4.95 -20.16
CA GLY A 119 -11.42 -4.80 -19.90
C GLY A 119 -11.95 -3.38 -19.86
N GLY A 120 -13.27 -3.30 -19.76
CA GLY A 120 -13.97 -2.08 -19.36
C GLY A 120 -13.90 -1.86 -17.84
N THR A 121 -14.69 -0.93 -17.31
CA THR A 121 -14.71 -0.54 -15.88
C THR A 121 -14.79 -1.73 -14.93
N GLY A 122 -15.75 -2.65 -15.12
CA GLY A 122 -15.91 -3.82 -14.24
C GLY A 122 -14.73 -4.80 -14.32
N GLY A 123 -14.25 -5.10 -15.55
CA GLY A 123 -13.07 -5.94 -15.75
C GLY A 123 -11.83 -5.32 -15.13
N THR A 124 -11.63 -4.02 -15.29
CA THR A 124 -10.53 -3.27 -14.68
C THR A 124 -10.56 -3.41 -13.16
N SER A 125 -11.71 -3.24 -12.54
CA SER A 125 -11.87 -3.36 -11.07
C SER A 125 -11.45 -4.75 -10.57
N ILE A 126 -11.92 -5.83 -11.20
CA ILE A 126 -11.60 -7.21 -10.82
C ILE A 126 -10.11 -7.50 -11.02
N ILE A 127 -9.58 -7.17 -12.19
CA ILE A 127 -8.19 -7.48 -12.58
C ILE A 127 -7.20 -6.72 -11.70
N THR A 128 -7.42 -5.42 -11.48
CA THR A 128 -6.51 -4.60 -10.67
C THR A 128 -6.57 -4.96 -9.19
N ALA A 129 -7.70 -5.45 -8.68
CA ALA A 129 -7.78 -6.00 -7.33
C ALA A 129 -6.81 -7.19 -7.16
N ALA A 130 -6.70 -8.07 -8.17
CA ALA A 130 -5.73 -9.15 -8.17
C ALA A 130 -4.28 -8.63 -8.36
N MET A 131 -4.06 -7.68 -9.28
CA MET A 131 -2.74 -7.08 -9.50
C MET A 131 -2.18 -6.41 -8.24
N ARG A 132 -3.04 -5.80 -7.42
CA ARG A 132 -2.64 -5.16 -6.16
C ARG A 132 -2.14 -6.14 -5.09
N THR A 133 -2.40 -7.43 -5.21
CA THR A 133 -1.84 -8.44 -4.29
C THR A 133 -0.39 -8.82 -4.61
N LEU A 134 0.11 -8.40 -5.77
CA LEU A 134 1.48 -8.64 -6.19
C LEU A 134 2.42 -7.55 -5.65
N PRO A 135 3.66 -7.89 -5.30
CA PRO A 135 4.65 -6.91 -4.88
C PRO A 135 4.93 -5.85 -5.94
N VAL A 136 5.40 -4.68 -5.49
CA VAL A 136 5.97 -3.65 -6.35
C VAL A 136 7.13 -4.27 -7.16
N GLY A 137 7.30 -3.83 -8.42
CA GLY A 137 8.33 -4.36 -9.31
C GLY A 137 7.95 -5.62 -10.09
N VAL A 138 6.91 -6.36 -9.72
CA VAL A 138 6.35 -7.41 -10.60
C VAL A 138 5.65 -6.74 -11.79
N PRO A 139 5.98 -7.05 -13.05
CA PRO A 139 5.34 -6.46 -14.23
C PRO A 139 3.82 -6.63 -14.24
N LYS A 140 3.08 -5.50 -14.31
CA LYS A 140 1.61 -5.43 -14.31
C LYS A 140 1.15 -4.51 -15.43
N VAL A 141 0.41 -5.04 -16.39
CA VAL A 141 -0.13 -4.27 -17.52
C VAL A 141 -1.65 -4.42 -17.56
N MET A 142 -2.36 -3.29 -17.55
CA MET A 142 -3.82 -3.23 -17.65
C MET A 142 -4.23 -2.43 -18.88
N VAL A 143 -4.81 -3.08 -19.89
CA VAL A 143 -5.45 -2.41 -21.03
C VAL A 143 -6.88 -2.09 -20.65
N SER A 144 -7.23 -0.81 -20.56
CA SER A 144 -8.52 -0.40 -19.98
C SER A 144 -9.20 0.72 -20.73
N THR A 145 -10.54 0.63 -20.83
CA THR A 145 -11.36 1.74 -21.36
C THR A 145 -11.29 2.99 -20.48
N VAL A 146 -10.95 2.85 -19.20
CA VAL A 146 -10.78 3.97 -18.25
C VAL A 146 -9.31 4.38 -18.08
N GLY A 147 -8.40 3.76 -18.81
CA GLY A 147 -6.95 3.98 -18.67
C GLY A 147 -6.45 5.38 -19.05
N GLY A 148 -7.29 6.19 -19.71
CA GLY A 148 -6.98 7.59 -20.04
C GLY A 148 -7.46 8.62 -19.03
N GLY A 149 -8.15 8.19 -17.95
CA GLY A 149 -8.66 9.04 -16.88
C GLY A 149 -7.93 8.82 -15.56
N ASP A 150 -8.58 9.20 -14.45
CA ASP A 150 -8.08 8.92 -13.11
C ASP A 150 -8.16 7.41 -12.81
N VAL A 151 -6.99 6.79 -12.72
CA VAL A 151 -6.84 5.35 -12.42
C VAL A 151 -6.43 5.09 -10.98
N SER A 152 -6.33 6.11 -10.13
CA SER A 152 -5.84 5.99 -8.75
C SER A 152 -6.61 4.96 -7.93
N VAL A 153 -7.94 4.91 -8.08
CA VAL A 153 -8.80 3.93 -7.38
C VAL A 153 -8.53 2.48 -7.80
N TYR A 154 -8.00 2.27 -9.00
CA TYR A 154 -7.63 0.95 -9.54
C TYR A 154 -6.19 0.59 -9.19
N ALA A 155 -5.25 1.53 -9.34
CA ALA A 155 -3.84 1.32 -9.05
C ALA A 155 -3.58 1.15 -7.56
N GLY A 156 -4.27 1.93 -6.72
CA GLY A 156 -3.96 2.01 -5.29
C GLY A 156 -2.52 2.48 -5.09
N THR A 157 -1.73 1.68 -4.37
CA THR A 157 -0.31 1.97 -4.08
C THR A 157 0.65 1.13 -4.94
N LYS A 158 0.17 0.49 -6.01
CA LYS A 158 0.97 -0.43 -6.84
C LYS A 158 1.35 0.18 -8.19
N ASP A 159 2.47 -0.27 -8.71
CA ASP A 159 3.06 0.10 -9.99
C ASP A 159 2.37 -0.58 -11.19
N ILE A 160 1.06 -0.36 -11.35
CA ILE A 160 0.30 -0.89 -12.48
C ILE A 160 0.45 0.04 -13.68
N THR A 161 0.91 -0.50 -14.80
CA THR A 161 0.97 0.22 -16.07
C THR A 161 -0.38 0.15 -16.76
N PHE A 162 -1.08 1.28 -16.88
CA PHE A 162 -2.33 1.38 -17.62
C PHE A 162 -2.07 1.78 -19.08
N ILE A 163 -2.69 1.06 -20.01
CA ILE A 163 -2.71 1.38 -21.43
C ILE A 163 -4.17 1.67 -21.80
N PRO A 164 -4.51 2.92 -22.19
CA PRO A 164 -5.85 3.23 -22.69
C PRO A 164 -6.20 2.37 -23.90
N SER A 165 -7.37 1.72 -23.86
CA SER A 165 -7.82 0.91 -24.99
C SER A 165 -8.30 1.78 -26.18
N VAL A 166 -8.51 3.07 -25.94
CA VAL A 166 -9.00 4.10 -26.89
C VAL A 166 -10.39 3.80 -27.43
N VAL A 167 -10.63 2.56 -27.80
CA VAL A 167 -11.96 2.01 -28.16
C VAL A 167 -12.38 0.97 -27.14
N ASP A 168 -13.64 0.60 -27.11
CA ASP A 168 -14.10 -0.48 -26.24
C ASP A 168 -13.33 -1.78 -26.51
N VAL A 169 -13.12 -2.57 -25.45
CA VAL A 169 -12.51 -3.90 -25.54
C VAL A 169 -13.59 -4.88 -26.05
N ALA A 170 -13.97 -4.73 -27.30
CA ALA A 170 -15.00 -5.51 -27.98
C ALA A 170 -14.62 -5.74 -29.45
N GLY A 171 -14.09 -6.91 -29.73
CA GLY A 171 -13.60 -7.30 -31.07
C GLY A 171 -12.20 -6.78 -31.38
N ILE A 172 -11.66 -7.31 -32.48
CA ILE A 172 -10.32 -6.95 -32.99
C ILE A 172 -10.50 -6.10 -34.25
N ASN A 173 -10.27 -4.81 -34.12
CA ASN A 173 -10.31 -3.84 -35.20
C ASN A 173 -8.92 -3.25 -35.47
N ARG A 174 -8.83 -2.32 -36.42
CA ARG A 174 -7.56 -1.70 -36.82
C ARG A 174 -6.86 -1.00 -35.64
N ILE A 175 -7.62 -0.33 -34.75
CA ILE A 175 -7.08 0.43 -33.61
C ILE A 175 -6.73 -0.52 -32.48
N SER A 176 -7.67 -1.37 -32.04
CA SER A 176 -7.43 -2.31 -30.95
C SER A 176 -6.29 -3.29 -31.23
N ARG A 177 -6.09 -3.68 -32.49
CA ARG A 177 -4.97 -4.53 -32.91
C ARG A 177 -3.61 -3.89 -32.60
N ALA A 178 -3.43 -2.61 -32.89
CA ALA A 178 -2.19 -1.90 -32.59
C ALA A 178 -1.97 -1.76 -31.08
N ILE A 179 -3.02 -1.43 -30.34
CA ILE A 179 -2.95 -1.27 -28.88
C ILE A 179 -2.62 -2.60 -28.18
N TYR A 180 -3.29 -3.70 -28.59
CA TYR A 180 -3.04 -5.02 -28.03
C TYR A 180 -1.63 -5.52 -28.37
N ALA A 181 -1.12 -5.23 -29.56
CA ALA A 181 0.26 -5.55 -29.94
C ALA A 181 1.27 -4.78 -29.07
N ASN A 182 1.04 -3.49 -28.83
CA ASN A 182 1.87 -2.69 -27.92
C ASN A 182 1.83 -3.23 -26.48
N ALA A 183 0.66 -3.61 -25.98
CA ALA A 183 0.49 -4.17 -24.64
C ALA A 183 1.21 -5.53 -24.51
N ALA A 184 1.11 -6.40 -25.52
CA ALA A 184 1.83 -7.66 -25.57
C ALA A 184 3.36 -7.44 -25.59
N GLY A 185 3.83 -6.47 -26.38
CA GLY A 185 5.24 -6.07 -26.43
C GLY A 185 5.73 -5.53 -25.10
N ALA A 186 4.93 -4.67 -24.46
CA ALA A 186 5.25 -4.09 -23.17
C ALA A 186 5.44 -5.16 -22.09
N ILE A 187 4.45 -6.03 -21.87
CA ILE A 187 4.54 -7.06 -20.82
C ILE A 187 5.65 -8.07 -21.11
N ALA A 188 5.82 -8.51 -22.36
CA ALA A 188 6.86 -9.45 -22.74
C ALA A 188 8.28 -8.85 -22.61
N GLY A 189 8.42 -7.55 -22.88
CA GLY A 189 9.65 -6.80 -22.62
C GLY A 189 9.94 -6.69 -21.14
N MET A 190 8.95 -6.27 -20.34
CA MET A 190 9.07 -6.09 -18.89
C MET A 190 9.53 -7.35 -18.16
N VAL A 191 8.99 -8.54 -18.49
CA VAL A 191 9.38 -9.79 -17.82
C VAL A 191 10.77 -10.27 -18.20
N LYS A 192 11.34 -9.78 -19.31
CA LYS A 192 12.69 -10.12 -19.80
C LYS A 192 13.77 -9.17 -19.34
N VAL A 193 13.39 -8.02 -18.75
CA VAL A 193 14.37 -7.03 -18.28
C VAL A 193 15.27 -7.67 -17.22
N LYS A 194 16.57 -7.70 -17.50
CA LYS A 194 17.59 -8.00 -16.49
C LYS A 194 17.76 -6.77 -15.61
N ARG A 195 17.34 -6.87 -14.36
CA ARG A 195 17.53 -5.77 -13.42
C ARG A 195 19.01 -5.54 -13.15
N PRO A 196 19.50 -4.28 -13.12
CA PRO A 196 20.85 -4.00 -12.68
C PRO A 196 21.05 -4.54 -11.26
N LYS A 197 22.16 -5.24 -11.03
CA LYS A 197 22.54 -5.58 -9.66
C LYS A 197 22.95 -4.29 -8.94
N ALA A 198 22.41 -4.06 -7.76
CA ALA A 198 22.93 -3.02 -6.91
C ALA A 198 24.38 -3.36 -6.52
N VAL A 199 25.26 -2.36 -6.52
CA VAL A 199 26.66 -2.55 -6.12
C VAL A 199 26.73 -2.91 -4.64
N GLU A 200 25.79 -2.43 -3.85
CA GLU A 200 25.62 -2.72 -2.43
C GLU A 200 24.13 -2.56 -2.07
N GLU A 201 23.50 -3.62 -1.59
CA GLU A 201 22.11 -3.58 -1.13
C GLU A 201 22.08 -3.32 0.37
N LYS A 202 21.75 -2.08 0.75
CA LYS A 202 21.53 -1.73 2.14
C LYS A 202 20.16 -2.20 2.61
N GLN A 203 20.03 -2.51 3.88
CA GLN A 203 18.74 -2.79 4.49
C GLN A 203 17.87 -1.53 4.48
N LEU A 204 16.60 -1.69 4.06
CA LEU A 204 15.65 -0.58 3.92
C LEU A 204 14.89 -0.34 5.21
N VAL A 205 14.93 0.89 5.69
CA VAL A 205 14.09 1.39 6.79
C VAL A 205 13.10 2.39 6.22
N VAL A 206 11.86 2.36 6.67
CA VAL A 206 10.86 3.39 6.32
C VAL A 206 10.71 4.41 7.43
N ALA A 207 10.42 5.65 7.04
CA ALA A 207 10.05 6.72 7.95
C ALA A 207 8.85 7.50 7.43
N SER A 208 7.88 7.79 8.32
CA SER A 208 6.78 8.69 8.00
C SER A 208 7.15 10.13 8.36
N MET A 209 6.80 11.08 7.50
CA MET A 209 7.14 12.50 7.64
C MET A 209 5.94 13.38 7.27
N PHE A 210 5.84 14.53 7.91
CA PHE A 210 4.98 15.63 7.51
C PHE A 210 5.75 16.95 7.67
N GLY A 211 5.31 18.04 7.04
CA GLY A 211 6.01 19.32 7.11
C GLY A 211 6.37 19.78 8.52
N ASN A 212 5.53 19.44 9.48
CA ASN A 212 5.65 19.79 10.91
C ASN A 212 6.66 18.92 11.70
N THR A 213 7.20 17.85 11.11
CA THR A 213 8.17 16.92 11.74
C THR A 213 9.42 16.71 10.89
N THR A 214 9.59 17.48 9.81
CA THR A 214 10.71 17.31 8.85
C THR A 214 12.06 17.31 9.55
N LYS A 215 12.30 18.22 10.50
CA LYS A 215 13.57 18.30 11.23
C LYS A 215 13.89 17.01 11.99
N SER A 216 12.89 16.45 12.66
CA SER A 216 13.03 15.20 13.41
C SER A 216 13.38 14.03 12.49
N VAL A 217 12.62 13.89 11.38
CA VAL A 217 12.79 12.77 10.46
C VAL A 217 14.11 12.85 9.73
N ASP A 218 14.50 14.02 9.25
CA ASP A 218 15.79 14.21 8.56
C ASP A 218 16.97 13.89 9.47
N HIS A 219 16.95 14.37 10.73
CA HIS A 219 18.02 14.09 11.68
C HIS A 219 18.11 12.58 12.02
N ALA A 220 16.98 11.93 12.31
CA ALA A 220 16.94 10.49 12.57
C ALA A 220 17.39 9.67 11.34
N ARG A 221 16.99 10.08 10.13
CA ARG A 221 17.42 9.48 8.87
C ARG A 221 18.93 9.52 8.70
N GLU A 222 19.54 10.69 8.90
CA GLU A 222 20.99 10.82 8.79
C GLU A 222 21.75 9.87 9.74
N ILE A 223 21.24 9.67 10.96
CA ILE A 223 21.84 8.74 11.91
C ILE A 223 21.76 7.30 11.40
N LEU A 224 20.61 6.87 10.88
CA LEU A 224 20.43 5.53 10.31
C LEU A 224 21.30 5.31 9.06
N GLU A 225 21.37 6.31 8.17
CA GLU A 225 22.20 6.24 6.95
C GLU A 225 23.70 6.15 7.28
N LYS A 226 24.17 6.89 8.29
CA LYS A 226 25.55 6.76 8.83
C LYS A 226 25.84 5.38 9.44
N ASN A 227 24.79 4.65 9.84
CA ASN A 227 24.90 3.28 10.36
C ASN A 227 24.67 2.20 9.29
N GLY A 228 24.66 2.57 8.00
CA GLY A 228 24.66 1.63 6.88
C GLY A 228 23.26 1.22 6.39
N TYR A 229 22.20 1.87 6.82
CA TYR A 229 20.83 1.65 6.32
C TYR A 229 20.51 2.60 5.18
N GLU A 230 19.52 2.26 4.36
CA GLU A 230 18.87 3.16 3.42
C GLU A 230 17.50 3.51 3.97
N VAL A 231 17.15 4.80 4.03
CA VAL A 231 15.90 5.27 4.64
C VAL A 231 14.98 5.85 3.58
N LEU A 232 13.82 5.19 3.40
CA LEU A 232 12.75 5.66 2.52
C LEU A 232 11.77 6.51 3.34
N VAL A 233 11.62 7.77 2.96
CA VAL A 233 10.72 8.71 3.65
C VAL A 233 9.40 8.83 2.92
N PHE A 234 8.29 8.68 3.65
CA PHE A 234 6.92 8.76 3.12
C PHE A 234 6.19 9.95 3.72
N HIS A 235 5.65 10.81 2.87
CA HIS A 235 4.88 11.96 3.31
C HIS A 235 3.51 11.50 3.82
N ALA A 236 3.20 11.77 5.11
CA ALA A 236 1.99 11.29 5.78
C ALA A 236 0.75 12.07 5.31
N THR A 237 0.32 11.81 4.09
CA THR A 237 -0.81 12.43 3.39
C THR A 237 -1.82 11.41 2.88
N GLY A 238 -2.04 10.34 3.62
CA GLY A 238 -2.93 9.24 3.27
C GLY A 238 -2.32 8.29 2.27
N THR A 239 -2.00 8.77 1.07
CA THR A 239 -1.32 7.96 0.04
C THR A 239 0.07 7.51 0.49
N GLY A 240 0.83 8.38 1.15
CA GLY A 240 2.17 8.06 1.64
C GLY A 240 2.16 6.96 2.69
N GLY A 241 1.30 7.06 3.72
CA GLY A 241 1.15 6.01 4.72
C GLY A 241 0.68 4.69 4.12
N LYS A 242 -0.32 4.71 3.24
CA LYS A 242 -0.77 3.50 2.50
C LYS A 242 0.37 2.85 1.70
N THR A 243 1.21 3.66 1.04
CA THR A 243 2.36 3.17 0.26
C THR A 243 3.42 2.55 1.17
N MET A 244 3.72 3.21 2.30
CA MET A 244 4.64 2.70 3.31
C MET A 244 4.17 1.33 3.85
N GLU A 245 2.91 1.23 4.28
CA GLU A 245 2.30 -0.03 4.76
C GLU A 245 2.34 -1.13 3.68
N SER A 246 2.13 -0.75 2.41
CA SER A 246 2.18 -1.69 1.28
C SER A 246 3.59 -2.25 1.06
N LEU A 247 4.63 -1.43 1.11
CA LEU A 247 6.03 -1.88 0.94
C LEU A 247 6.50 -2.75 2.12
N ILE A 248 6.05 -2.44 3.33
CA ILE A 248 6.26 -3.29 4.50
C ILE A 248 5.63 -4.66 4.28
N THR A 249 4.38 -4.71 3.84
CA THR A 249 3.64 -5.95 3.56
C THR A 249 4.25 -6.74 2.40
N ASP A 250 4.82 -6.06 1.41
CA ASP A 250 5.52 -6.68 0.29
C ASP A 250 6.88 -7.29 0.69
N GLY A 251 7.37 -7.02 1.93
CA GLY A 251 8.60 -7.60 2.48
C GLY A 251 9.90 -6.89 2.08
N TYR A 252 9.81 -5.66 1.54
CA TYR A 252 11.00 -4.87 1.20
C TYR A 252 11.69 -4.26 2.42
N ILE A 253 10.95 -4.07 3.51
CA ILE A 253 11.33 -3.24 4.64
C ILE A 253 11.80 -4.09 5.80
N THR A 254 12.92 -3.71 6.40
CA THR A 254 13.50 -4.40 7.55
C THR A 254 13.14 -3.77 8.89
N ALA A 255 12.78 -2.49 8.91
CA ALA A 255 12.31 -1.80 10.12
C ALA A 255 11.49 -0.55 9.78
N SER A 256 10.66 -0.10 10.72
CA SER A 256 9.83 1.10 10.59
C SER A 256 10.14 2.13 11.68
N MET A 257 10.32 3.37 11.26
CA MET A 257 10.44 4.55 12.10
C MET A 257 9.23 5.45 11.84
N ASP A 258 8.12 5.18 12.53
CA ASP A 258 6.85 5.84 12.30
C ASP A 258 6.74 7.07 13.20
N ILE A 259 7.44 8.14 12.81
CA ILE A 259 7.53 9.39 13.58
C ILE A 259 6.26 10.21 13.44
N THR A 260 5.63 10.19 12.26
CA THR A 260 4.50 11.06 11.93
C THR A 260 3.25 10.24 11.68
N THR A 261 2.29 10.39 12.56
CA THR A 261 1.04 9.60 12.56
C THR A 261 -0.23 10.46 12.44
N THR A 262 -0.11 11.66 11.84
CA THR A 262 -1.24 12.60 11.58
C THR A 262 -2.39 11.93 10.82
N GLU A 263 -2.10 10.92 10.01
CA GLU A 263 -3.09 10.14 9.27
C GLU A 263 -4.12 9.44 10.20
N LEU A 264 -3.76 9.22 11.48
CA LEU A 264 -4.70 8.75 12.50
C LEU A 264 -5.67 9.85 12.92
N ALA A 265 -5.22 11.12 12.99
CA ALA A 265 -6.08 12.26 13.25
C ALA A 265 -7.08 12.45 12.10
N ASP A 266 -6.63 12.31 10.88
CA ASP A 266 -7.51 12.33 9.70
C ASP A 266 -8.54 11.21 9.72
N GLU A 267 -8.16 9.99 10.12
CA GLU A 267 -9.09 8.87 10.24
C GLU A 267 -10.16 9.14 11.32
N VAL A 268 -9.78 9.67 12.47
CA VAL A 268 -10.69 9.98 13.58
C VAL A 268 -11.61 11.18 13.26
N CYS A 269 -11.06 12.21 12.64
CA CYS A 269 -11.80 13.44 12.34
C CYS A 269 -12.49 13.46 10.99
N GLY A 270 -12.23 12.48 10.11
CA GLY A 270 -12.71 12.49 8.73
C GLY A 270 -11.96 13.49 7.86
N GLY A 271 -10.68 13.69 8.13
CA GLY A 271 -9.79 14.52 7.33
C GLY A 271 -9.41 13.88 6.00
N VAL A 272 -8.79 14.68 5.13
CA VAL A 272 -8.54 14.28 3.73
C VAL A 272 -7.28 13.43 3.55
N PHE A 273 -6.44 13.30 4.57
CA PHE A 273 -5.20 12.52 4.52
C PHE A 273 -5.29 11.21 5.32
N SER A 274 -6.50 10.66 5.54
CA SER A 274 -6.62 9.34 6.16
C SER A 274 -5.92 8.25 5.33
N ALA A 275 -5.08 7.45 6.00
CA ALA A 275 -4.52 6.22 5.45
C ALA A 275 -5.38 4.98 5.77
N GLY A 276 -6.52 5.18 6.43
CA GLY A 276 -7.45 4.15 6.85
C GLY A 276 -7.15 3.60 8.26
N PRO A 277 -8.08 2.78 8.79
CA PRO A 277 -8.04 2.31 10.17
C PRO A 277 -6.89 1.32 10.47
N GLU A 278 -6.22 0.82 9.44
CA GLU A 278 -5.11 -0.12 9.56
C GLU A 278 -3.73 0.55 9.59
N ARG A 279 -3.67 1.87 9.59
CA ARG A 279 -2.44 2.66 9.68
C ARG A 279 -1.65 2.30 10.96
N CYS A 280 -0.33 2.18 10.85
CA CYS A 280 0.62 1.72 11.86
C CYS A 280 0.60 0.21 12.17
N LEU A 281 -0.21 -0.60 11.47
CA LEU A 281 -0.27 -2.06 11.68
C LEU A 281 0.70 -2.85 10.80
N GLY A 282 1.24 -2.29 9.73
CA GLY A 282 2.05 -3.01 8.75
C GLY A 282 3.30 -3.64 9.35
N ALA A 283 4.07 -2.88 10.13
CA ALA A 283 5.27 -3.38 10.79
C ALA A 283 4.96 -4.54 11.74
N SER A 284 3.89 -4.41 12.53
CA SER A 284 3.44 -5.44 13.46
C SER A 284 3.02 -6.73 12.76
N ARG A 285 2.28 -6.62 11.66
CA ARG A 285 1.83 -7.76 10.82
C ARG A 285 2.98 -8.43 10.08
N ALA A 286 3.92 -7.64 9.59
CA ALA A 286 5.10 -8.14 8.89
C ALA A 286 6.16 -8.75 9.83
N GLY A 287 6.06 -8.51 11.14
CA GLY A 287 7.01 -8.99 12.12
C GLY A 287 8.38 -8.33 12.02
N ILE A 288 8.40 -7.03 11.71
CA ILE A 288 9.62 -6.22 11.66
C ILE A 288 9.70 -5.25 12.84
N PRO A 289 10.91 -4.88 13.29
CA PRO A 289 11.10 -3.90 14.35
C PRO A 289 10.47 -2.55 14.01
N ALA A 290 9.87 -1.89 15.03
CA ALA A 290 9.25 -0.59 14.82
C ALA A 290 9.41 0.35 16.01
N VAL A 291 9.56 1.65 15.72
CA VAL A 291 9.39 2.72 16.69
C VAL A 291 8.16 3.52 16.27
N LEU A 292 7.21 3.70 17.19
CA LEU A 292 6.00 4.49 17.00
C LEU A 292 6.07 5.78 17.81
N VAL A 293 5.73 6.90 17.20
CA VAL A 293 5.70 8.22 17.83
C VAL A 293 4.36 8.88 17.50
N PRO A 294 3.67 9.53 18.45
CA PRO A 294 2.42 10.26 18.19
C PRO A 294 2.70 11.62 17.53
N GLY A 295 3.53 11.66 16.49
CA GLY A 295 3.87 12.90 15.81
C GLY A 295 2.74 13.42 14.95
N CYS A 296 2.46 14.71 15.06
CA CYS A 296 1.38 15.41 14.39
C CYS A 296 -0.02 14.84 14.67
N VAL A 297 -0.25 14.18 15.79
CA VAL A 297 -1.63 13.81 16.23
C VAL A 297 -2.43 15.03 16.69
N ASP A 298 -1.76 16.17 16.88
CA ASP A 298 -2.38 17.47 17.18
C ASP A 298 -3.20 18.03 16.02
N MET A 299 -3.08 17.49 14.80
CA MET A 299 -3.72 18.05 13.62
C MET A 299 -4.41 17.04 12.73
N ALA A 300 -5.66 17.32 12.35
CA ALA A 300 -6.36 16.71 11.22
C ALA A 300 -6.40 17.69 10.05
N ASN A 301 -6.39 17.17 8.83
CA ASN A 301 -6.18 17.96 7.62
C ASN A 301 -7.45 18.03 6.77
N PHE A 302 -7.78 19.23 6.30
CA PHE A 302 -8.84 19.49 5.34
C PHE A 302 -8.27 20.32 4.18
N TRP A 303 -8.98 20.36 3.05
CA TRP A 303 -8.62 21.26 1.97
C TRP A 303 -8.86 22.73 2.38
N GLY A 304 -9.14 23.65 1.46
CA GLY A 304 -9.44 25.04 1.79
C GLY A 304 -10.45 25.20 2.92
N ILE A 305 -10.41 26.32 3.63
CA ILE A 305 -11.21 26.58 4.84
C ILE A 305 -12.71 26.33 4.62
N GLU A 306 -13.20 26.52 3.41
CA GLU A 306 -14.59 26.31 3.02
C GLU A 306 -15.01 24.83 3.04
N THR A 307 -14.05 23.90 2.96
CA THR A 307 -14.31 22.45 2.97
C THR A 307 -14.38 21.86 4.38
N VAL A 308 -14.01 22.64 5.40
CA VAL A 308 -14.03 22.18 6.79
C VAL A 308 -15.48 21.89 7.21
N PRO A 309 -15.78 20.67 7.71
CA PRO A 309 -17.13 20.32 8.13
C PRO A 309 -17.70 21.26 9.17
N GLU A 310 -19.00 21.53 9.10
CA GLU A 310 -19.71 22.48 10.00
C GLU A 310 -19.47 22.21 11.49
N LYS A 311 -19.41 20.93 11.87
CA LYS A 311 -19.14 20.50 13.27
C LYS A 311 -17.78 20.97 13.81
N TYR A 312 -16.87 21.38 12.96
CA TYR A 312 -15.54 21.85 13.33
C TYR A 312 -15.38 23.37 13.22
N LYS A 313 -16.37 24.07 12.63
CA LYS A 313 -16.37 25.52 12.62
C LYS A 313 -16.47 26.06 14.04
N GLY A 314 -15.58 26.98 14.39
CA GLY A 314 -15.47 27.50 15.77
C GLY A 314 -14.48 26.78 16.67
N ARG A 315 -13.85 25.68 16.19
CA ARG A 315 -12.68 25.08 16.85
C ARG A 315 -11.40 25.80 16.42
N ASN A 316 -10.27 25.42 17.01
CA ASN A 316 -8.95 25.95 16.62
C ASN A 316 -8.57 25.40 15.21
N LEU A 317 -8.66 26.29 14.22
CA LEU A 317 -8.32 26.04 12.83
C LEU A 317 -7.10 26.88 12.45
N TYR A 318 -6.21 26.31 11.66
CA TYR A 318 -5.01 26.97 11.15
C TYR A 318 -4.91 26.77 9.63
N GLU A 319 -5.00 27.86 8.89
CA GLU A 319 -4.78 27.83 7.44
C GLU A 319 -3.29 27.71 7.15
N TRP A 320 -2.84 26.46 6.88
CA TRP A 320 -1.43 26.18 6.53
C TRP A 320 -1.03 26.83 5.21
N ASN A 321 -1.92 26.80 4.25
CA ASN A 321 -1.85 27.49 2.98
C ASN A 321 -3.27 27.60 2.39
N PRO A 322 -3.48 28.30 1.25
CA PRO A 322 -4.82 28.48 0.67
C PRO A 322 -5.57 27.18 0.36
N ASN A 323 -4.87 26.07 0.24
CA ASN A 323 -5.45 24.77 -0.14
C ASN A 323 -5.54 23.78 1.03
N VAL A 324 -4.95 24.08 2.20
CA VAL A 324 -4.89 23.15 3.34
C VAL A 324 -5.17 23.88 4.63
N THR A 325 -6.19 23.42 5.35
CA THR A 325 -6.58 23.87 6.68
C THR A 325 -6.37 22.75 7.69
N LEU A 326 -5.70 23.05 8.79
CA LEU A 326 -5.43 22.15 9.89
C LEU A 326 -6.45 22.39 11.01
N LEU A 327 -7.01 21.30 11.54
CA LEU A 327 -7.89 21.32 12.71
C LEU A 327 -7.12 20.79 13.91
N ARG A 328 -6.99 21.59 14.99
CA ARG A 328 -6.46 21.08 16.27
C ARG A 328 -7.39 19.99 16.83
N THR A 329 -6.86 18.81 17.05
CA THR A 329 -7.56 17.69 17.67
C THR A 329 -7.81 17.94 19.15
N ASN A 330 -8.93 17.48 19.68
CA ASN A 330 -9.32 17.65 21.09
C ASN A 330 -8.94 16.45 21.96
N VAL A 331 -9.30 16.48 23.24
CA VAL A 331 -9.00 15.43 24.23
C VAL A 331 -9.57 14.08 23.80
N GLU A 332 -10.85 14.03 23.38
CA GLU A 332 -11.53 12.80 23.01
C GLU A 332 -10.92 12.16 21.76
N GLU A 333 -10.58 12.98 20.78
CA GLU A 333 -9.91 12.54 19.55
C GLU A 333 -8.51 12.00 19.85
N ASN A 334 -7.77 12.65 20.75
CA ASN A 334 -6.45 12.22 21.19
C ASN A 334 -6.48 10.89 21.97
N ILE A 335 -7.51 10.66 22.81
CA ILE A 335 -7.71 9.36 23.46
C ILE A 335 -7.90 8.25 22.43
N LEU A 336 -8.68 8.50 21.37
CA LEU A 336 -8.90 7.51 20.31
C LEU A 336 -7.59 7.18 19.58
N MET A 337 -6.82 8.18 19.18
CA MET A 337 -5.53 7.99 18.51
C MET A 337 -4.52 7.28 19.41
N GLY A 338 -4.48 7.61 20.70
CA GLY A 338 -3.64 6.92 21.67
C GLY A 338 -3.96 5.41 21.76
N LYS A 339 -5.25 5.05 21.76
CA LYS A 339 -5.70 3.65 21.73
C LYS A 339 -5.31 2.95 20.42
N MET A 340 -5.38 3.64 19.27
CA MET A 340 -4.96 3.09 17.98
C MET A 340 -3.46 2.79 17.96
N LEU A 341 -2.62 3.70 18.45
CA LEU A 341 -1.18 3.50 18.56
C LEU A 341 -0.82 2.35 19.52
N ALA A 342 -1.48 2.28 20.68
CA ALA A 342 -1.30 1.16 21.60
C ALA A 342 -1.71 -0.18 20.97
N ALA A 343 -2.83 -0.21 20.25
CA ALA A 343 -3.28 -1.41 19.53
C ALA A 343 -2.27 -1.86 18.47
N ALA A 344 -1.70 -0.92 17.72
CA ALA A 344 -0.66 -1.20 16.75
C ALA A 344 0.61 -1.78 17.39
N ALA A 345 1.08 -1.20 18.50
CA ALA A 345 2.21 -1.72 19.27
C ALA A 345 1.90 -3.11 19.85
N ASN A 346 0.70 -3.30 20.40
CA ASN A 346 0.25 -4.56 21.00
C ASN A 346 0.11 -5.73 20.01
N ALA A 347 -0.06 -5.42 18.73
CA ALA A 347 -0.14 -6.42 17.67
C ALA A 347 1.24 -6.89 17.18
N ALA A 348 2.33 -6.24 17.64
CA ALA A 348 3.68 -6.55 17.18
C ALA A 348 4.13 -7.95 17.59
N SER A 349 4.70 -8.67 16.63
CA SER A 349 5.41 -9.94 16.85
C SER A 349 6.94 -9.80 16.84
N ALA A 350 7.43 -8.61 16.51
CA ALA A 350 8.84 -8.19 16.58
C ALA A 350 9.03 -7.09 17.64
N PRO A 351 10.27 -6.71 17.97
CA PRO A 351 10.51 -5.61 18.91
C PRO A 351 9.82 -4.32 18.48
N VAL A 352 9.08 -3.70 19.41
CA VAL A 352 8.43 -2.42 19.21
C VAL A 352 8.65 -1.52 20.40
N ALA A 353 8.73 -0.21 20.19
CA ALA A 353 8.76 0.79 21.27
C ALA A 353 7.90 1.98 20.91
N VAL A 354 7.35 2.65 21.93
CA VAL A 354 6.64 3.92 21.77
C VAL A 354 7.46 5.02 22.46
N ILE A 355 7.72 6.11 21.75
CA ILE A 355 8.51 7.24 22.26
C ILE A 355 7.65 8.50 22.22
N ILE A 356 7.58 9.19 23.35
CA ILE A 356 6.65 10.30 23.58
C ILE A 356 7.41 11.62 23.76
N PRO A 357 7.14 12.65 22.94
CA PRO A 357 7.70 13.99 23.09
C PRO A 357 6.81 14.83 24.01
N LEU A 358 7.22 15.00 25.28
CA LEU A 358 6.40 15.69 26.31
C LEU A 358 6.23 17.19 26.10
N LYS A 359 7.02 17.81 25.21
CA LYS A 359 6.96 19.26 24.91
C LYS A 359 6.38 19.57 23.54
N GLY A 360 5.53 18.68 23.05
CA GLY A 360 4.76 18.87 21.81
C GLY A 360 5.11 17.91 20.70
N VAL A 361 4.09 17.56 19.93
CA VAL A 361 4.11 16.49 18.92
C VAL A 361 4.32 17.04 17.50
N SER A 362 4.43 18.36 17.34
CA SER A 362 4.62 19.01 16.04
C SER A 362 5.35 20.36 16.19
N MET A 363 5.59 21.02 15.05
CA MET A 363 6.11 22.39 15.03
C MET A 363 5.07 23.40 15.57
N LEU A 364 3.77 23.16 15.30
CA LEU A 364 2.68 24.06 15.78
C LEU A 364 2.31 23.77 17.23
N ASP A 365 2.59 22.58 17.70
CA ASP A 365 2.33 22.14 19.07
C ASP A 365 3.64 22.23 19.87
N SER A 366 3.96 23.43 20.28
CA SER A 366 5.04 23.80 21.18
C SER A 366 4.58 24.95 22.07
N GLU A 367 5.21 25.16 23.21
CA GLU A 367 4.81 26.23 24.14
C GLU A 367 4.71 27.58 23.43
N GLY A 368 3.52 28.18 23.48
CA GLY A 368 3.19 29.42 22.76
C GLY A 368 2.83 29.22 21.28
N GLY A 369 2.88 28.02 20.75
CA GLY A 369 2.48 27.68 19.38
C GLY A 369 0.97 27.68 19.17
N ALA A 370 0.54 27.72 17.90
CA ALA A 370 -0.86 27.83 17.52
C ALA A 370 -1.74 26.64 17.97
N PHE A 371 -1.13 25.46 18.10
CA PHE A 371 -1.80 24.22 18.49
C PHE A 371 -1.41 23.72 19.88
N TRP A 372 -0.68 24.53 20.66
CA TRP A 372 -0.27 24.16 21.99
C TRP A 372 -1.47 23.84 22.91
N ASP A 373 -1.65 22.57 23.23
CA ASP A 373 -2.70 22.06 24.13
C ASP A 373 -2.18 20.81 24.89
N PRO A 374 -1.44 21.04 25.98
CA PRO A 374 -0.84 19.93 26.75
C PRO A 374 -1.88 19.02 27.42
N LEU A 375 -3.15 19.44 27.55
CA LEU A 375 -4.21 18.54 28.04
C LEU A 375 -4.63 17.53 27.00
N ALA A 376 -4.80 17.96 25.75
CA ALA A 376 -5.11 17.07 24.64
C ALA A 376 -3.94 16.10 24.36
N ASP A 377 -2.71 16.59 24.37
CA ASP A 377 -1.52 15.75 24.16
C ASP A 377 -1.39 14.69 25.26
N ARG A 378 -1.55 15.12 26.51
CA ARG A 378 -1.50 14.21 27.66
C ARG A 378 -2.56 13.12 27.59
N ALA A 379 -3.76 13.44 27.10
CA ALA A 379 -4.82 12.46 26.90
C ALA A 379 -4.41 11.37 25.90
N CYS A 380 -3.69 11.71 24.82
CA CYS A 380 -3.11 10.73 23.90
C CYS A 380 -2.04 9.88 24.61
N PHE A 381 -1.11 10.50 25.30
CA PHE A 381 0.00 9.82 25.97
C PHE A 381 -0.47 8.86 27.05
N ASP A 382 -1.43 9.28 27.87
CA ASP A 382 -2.03 8.44 28.92
C ASP A 382 -2.82 7.29 28.29
N ALA A 383 -3.60 7.55 27.24
CA ALA A 383 -4.32 6.50 26.53
C ALA A 383 -3.37 5.44 25.89
N ILE A 384 -2.20 5.86 25.38
CA ILE A 384 -1.16 4.91 24.94
C ILE A 384 -0.70 4.08 26.13
N LYS A 385 -0.23 4.73 27.20
CA LYS A 385 0.38 4.11 28.37
C LYS A 385 -0.54 3.09 29.05
N GLU A 386 -1.81 3.46 29.23
CA GLU A 386 -2.83 2.63 29.87
C GLU A 386 -3.23 1.39 29.06
N ASN A 387 -3.10 1.47 27.73
CA ASN A 387 -3.53 0.41 26.84
C ASN A 387 -2.37 -0.44 26.30
N LEU A 388 -1.10 -0.11 26.58
CA LEU A 388 0.05 -0.91 26.19
C LEU A 388 0.14 -2.20 27.01
N LYS A 389 0.47 -3.31 26.34
CA LYS A 389 0.81 -4.57 27.00
C LYS A 389 2.08 -4.44 27.83
N PRO A 390 2.17 -5.16 28.97
CA PRO A 390 3.41 -5.22 29.75
C PRO A 390 4.60 -5.70 28.90
N GLY A 391 5.75 -5.04 29.10
CA GLY A 391 6.99 -5.38 28.40
C GLY A 391 7.24 -4.60 27.11
N ILE A 392 6.27 -3.87 26.56
CA ILE A 392 6.52 -2.94 25.47
C ILE A 392 7.16 -1.66 26.04
N PRO A 393 8.37 -1.27 25.57
CA PRO A 393 9.00 -0.04 26.00
C PRO A 393 8.17 1.20 25.69
N TYR A 394 7.89 1.98 26.72
CA TYR A 394 7.25 3.29 26.64
C TYR A 394 8.22 4.32 27.22
N VAL A 395 8.70 5.24 26.38
CA VAL A 395 9.77 6.17 26.71
C VAL A 395 9.26 7.59 26.62
N GLU A 396 9.15 8.28 27.76
CA GLU A 396 8.83 9.70 27.82
C GLU A 396 10.12 10.53 27.73
N MET A 397 10.12 11.55 26.88
CA MET A 397 11.23 12.50 26.73
C MET A 397 10.74 13.92 26.93
N ASN A 398 11.41 14.69 27.79
CA ASN A 398 11.09 16.08 28.07
C ASN A 398 11.61 17.02 26.95
N HIS A 399 11.24 16.71 25.72
CA HIS A 399 11.63 17.39 24.48
C HIS A 399 10.42 17.59 23.57
N ASN A 400 10.50 18.58 22.65
CA ASN A 400 9.61 18.65 21.51
C ASN A 400 10.05 17.58 20.49
N ILE A 401 9.13 17.12 19.67
CA ILE A 401 9.40 16.13 18.62
C ILE A 401 10.55 16.55 17.69
N ASN A 402 10.73 17.85 17.45
CA ASN A 402 11.75 18.40 16.57
C ASN A 402 13.09 18.72 17.24
N ASP A 403 13.21 18.45 18.54
CA ASP A 403 14.50 18.59 19.23
C ASP A 403 15.47 17.49 18.78
N PRO A 404 16.75 17.81 18.54
CA PRO A 404 17.74 16.83 18.07
C PRO A 404 17.84 15.59 18.99
N GLU A 405 17.82 15.79 20.29
CA GLU A 405 17.90 14.72 21.30
C GLU A 405 16.73 13.73 21.20
N PHE A 406 15.54 14.21 20.79
CA PHE A 406 14.40 13.34 20.55
C PHE A 406 14.64 12.43 19.33
N SER A 407 15.09 13.00 18.23
CA SER A 407 15.40 12.27 16.99
C SER A 407 16.52 11.26 17.19
N GLU A 408 17.58 11.64 17.93
CA GLU A 408 18.69 10.76 18.31
C GLU A 408 18.18 9.55 19.10
N LYS A 409 17.26 9.77 20.04
CA LYS A 409 16.68 8.68 20.82
C LYS A 409 15.85 7.74 19.98
N VAL A 410 15.04 8.26 19.06
CA VAL A 410 14.23 7.46 18.13
C VAL A 410 15.14 6.56 17.29
N ALA A 411 16.17 7.13 16.66
CA ALA A 411 17.14 6.39 15.86
C ALA A 411 17.92 5.36 16.68
N ALA A 412 18.38 5.73 17.88
CA ALA A 412 19.14 4.84 18.76
C ALA A 412 18.33 3.63 19.22
N VAL A 413 17.04 3.81 19.54
CA VAL A 413 16.15 2.71 19.92
C VAL A 413 15.93 1.75 18.77
N LEU A 414 15.70 2.28 17.55
CA LEU A 414 15.54 1.42 16.37
C LEU A 414 16.82 0.66 16.04
N LEU A 415 17.98 1.33 16.07
CA LEU A 415 19.30 0.68 15.86
C LEU A 415 19.58 -0.43 16.88
N GLN A 416 19.15 -0.25 18.13
CA GLN A 416 19.28 -1.29 19.15
C GLN A 416 18.42 -2.52 18.85
N MET A 417 17.24 -2.34 18.26
CA MET A 417 16.37 -3.44 17.84
C MET A 417 16.93 -4.19 16.64
N LEU A 418 17.56 -3.47 15.71
CA LEU A 418 18.15 -4.03 14.48
C LEU A 418 19.45 -4.84 14.73
N LYS A 419 20.11 -4.63 15.86
CA LYS A 419 21.33 -5.37 16.25
C LYS A 419 21.06 -6.72 16.95
N LYS A 420 19.81 -6.99 17.28
CA LYS A 420 19.38 -8.24 17.91
C LYS A 420 18.88 -9.24 16.86
#